data_1c67038c9d494b30bd1b118305bed438
#
_entry.id   1c67038c9d494b30bd1b118305bed438
#
_cell.length_a   1.000
_cell.length_b   1.000
_cell.length_c   1.000
_cell.angle_alpha   90.00
_cell.angle_beta   90.00
_cell.angle_gamma   90.00
#
_symmetry.space_group_name_H-M   'P 1'
#
loop_
_entity.id
_entity.type
_entity.pdbx_description
1 polymer ?
#
loop_
_entity_poly.entity_id
_entity_poly.type
_entity_poly.pdbx_seq_one_letter_code
_entity_poly.pdbx_strand_id
1 'polypeptide(L)'
;NQVVPSKLLMVGDGPDRYASEQLCRTLGLCNRIIYLGKLRETRQVLELADVFILPSESESFGLAALEAMAVGVPVISSDTGGIPEVNIQGYSGFLSPVGDIDDMANNTLKLLDPEQKQHYRNQALEQAKAFSIERVVPQYEEIYLNLVSKKQS
;
A
#
# COMPACT_ATOMS: atom_id res chain seq x y z
N ASN A 1 -2.30 -0.35 26.12
CA ASN A 1 -2.02 0.43 24.89
C ASN A 1 -0.53 0.30 24.59
N GLN A 2 -0.21 -0.45 23.53
CA GLN A 2 1.16 -0.55 23.03
C GLN A 2 1.50 0.76 22.29
N VAL A 3 2.54 1.47 22.71
CA VAL A 3 3.01 2.70 22.04
C VAL A 3 4.32 2.37 21.34
N VAL A 4 4.29 2.41 20.01
CA VAL A 4 5.49 2.25 19.18
C VAL A 4 5.94 3.64 18.73
N PRO A 5 7.18 4.06 19.02
CA PRO A 5 7.71 5.32 18.51
C PRO A 5 7.76 5.27 16.98
N SER A 6 6.97 6.13 16.34
CA SER A 6 6.82 6.13 14.87
C SER A 6 6.76 7.54 14.32
N LYS A 7 7.06 7.69 13.04
CA LYS A 7 6.80 8.89 12.23
C LYS A 7 5.90 8.52 11.06
N LEU A 8 4.96 9.39 10.74
CA LEU A 8 4.11 9.28 9.57
C LEU A 8 4.62 10.24 8.48
N LEU A 9 4.93 9.71 7.31
CA LEU A 9 5.24 10.49 6.12
C LEU A 9 3.99 10.52 5.23
N MET A 10 3.42 11.70 5.04
CA MET A 10 2.27 11.90 4.16
C MET A 10 2.73 12.41 2.80
N VAL A 11 2.56 11.58 1.79
CA VAL A 11 2.93 11.87 0.40
C VAL A 11 1.65 12.16 -0.39
N GLY A 12 1.66 13.22 -1.15
CA GLY A 12 0.52 13.67 -1.92
C GLY A 12 0.06 15.07 -1.53
N ASP A 13 -0.96 15.52 -2.20
CA ASP A 13 -1.61 16.81 -1.96
C ASP A 13 -3.08 16.70 -2.40
N GLY A 14 -3.97 17.39 -1.70
CA GLY A 14 -5.40 17.35 -1.97
C GLY A 14 -6.19 18.34 -1.13
N PRO A 15 -7.50 18.42 -1.34
CA PRO A 15 -8.37 19.40 -0.66
C PRO A 15 -8.35 19.20 0.87
N ASP A 16 -8.17 17.99 1.35
CA ASP A 16 -8.24 17.66 2.79
C ASP A 16 -6.91 17.90 3.54
N ARG A 17 -5.86 18.34 2.84
CA ARG A 17 -4.56 18.61 3.47
C ARG A 17 -4.67 19.57 4.64
N TYR A 18 -5.40 20.68 4.48
CA TYR A 18 -5.58 21.65 5.56
C TYR A 18 -6.31 21.05 6.76
N ALA A 19 -7.35 20.27 6.55
CA ALA A 19 -8.08 19.57 7.61
C ALA A 19 -7.18 18.58 8.36
N SER A 20 -6.36 17.83 7.62
CA SER A 20 -5.38 16.91 8.20
C SER A 20 -4.33 17.62 9.06
N GLU A 21 -3.79 18.76 8.60
CA GLU A 21 -2.85 19.56 9.38
C GLU A 21 -3.48 20.14 10.66
N GLN A 22 -4.75 20.55 10.61
CA GLN A 22 -5.49 20.99 11.80
C GLN A 22 -5.71 19.85 12.80
N LEU A 23 -6.09 18.67 12.31
CA LEU A 23 -6.24 17.48 13.14
C LEU A 23 -4.92 17.11 13.82
N CYS A 24 -3.82 17.17 13.09
CA CYS A 24 -2.46 16.96 13.60
C CYS A 24 -2.17 17.87 14.82
N ARG A 25 -2.54 19.15 14.74
CA ARG A 25 -2.37 20.13 15.84
C ARG A 25 -3.25 19.79 17.03
N THR A 26 -4.52 19.48 16.77
CA THR A 26 -5.50 19.12 17.81
C THR A 26 -5.04 17.87 18.60
N LEU A 27 -4.45 16.89 17.91
CA LEU A 27 -3.95 15.66 18.50
C LEU A 27 -2.53 15.80 19.12
N GLY A 28 -1.87 16.94 18.95
CA GLY A 28 -0.50 17.15 19.44
C GLY A 28 0.57 16.29 18.74
N LEU A 29 0.30 15.87 17.49
CA LEU A 29 1.15 14.93 16.74
C LEU A 29 2.06 15.59 15.69
N CYS A 30 2.10 16.93 15.61
CA CYS A 30 2.81 17.65 14.55
C CYS A 30 4.33 17.37 14.49
N ASN A 31 4.94 16.95 15.57
CA ASN A 31 6.35 16.53 15.61
C ASN A 31 6.57 15.10 15.08
N ARG A 32 5.51 14.34 14.82
CA ARG A 32 5.53 12.95 14.33
C ARG A 32 4.99 12.78 12.93
N ILE A 33 4.35 13.81 12.36
CA ILE A 33 3.77 13.78 11.02
C ILE A 33 4.53 14.76 10.13
N ILE A 34 5.00 14.29 8.97
CA ILE A 34 5.74 15.08 7.99
C ILE A 34 4.97 15.05 6.67
N TYR A 35 4.53 16.22 6.21
CA TYR A 35 3.83 16.40 4.94
C TYR A 35 4.84 16.70 3.83
N LEU A 36 5.08 15.76 2.94
CA LEU A 36 6.06 15.86 1.86
C LEU A 36 5.49 16.50 0.57
N GLY A 37 4.16 16.65 0.50
CA GLY A 37 3.52 17.15 -0.72
C GLY A 37 3.61 16.17 -1.90
N LYS A 38 3.42 16.68 -3.12
CA LYS A 38 3.53 15.86 -4.35
C LYS A 38 4.99 15.53 -4.64
N LEU A 39 5.28 14.24 -4.77
CA LEU A 39 6.58 13.74 -5.20
C LEU A 39 6.48 13.16 -6.60
N ARG A 40 7.49 13.38 -7.43
CA ARG A 40 7.63 12.70 -8.74
C ARG A 40 8.21 11.31 -8.59
N GLU A 41 9.15 11.16 -7.67
CA GLU A 41 9.83 9.89 -7.36
C GLU A 41 9.45 9.49 -5.94
N THR A 42 8.61 8.46 -5.82
CA THR A 42 8.12 7.95 -4.54
C THR A 42 9.02 6.88 -3.95
N ARG A 43 9.81 6.20 -4.81
CA ARG A 43 10.63 5.05 -4.44
C ARG A 43 11.54 5.32 -3.24
N GLN A 44 12.26 6.45 -3.22
CA GLN A 44 13.20 6.78 -2.14
C GLN A 44 12.50 6.91 -0.78
N VAL A 45 11.29 7.43 -0.76
CA VAL A 45 10.48 7.55 0.47
C VAL A 45 9.93 6.19 0.87
N LEU A 46 9.47 5.37 -0.08
CA LEU A 46 9.00 4.03 0.18
C LEU A 46 10.11 3.13 0.77
N GLU A 47 11.33 3.20 0.25
CA GLU A 47 12.48 2.43 0.75
C GLU A 47 12.82 2.73 2.22
N LEU A 48 12.43 3.91 2.74
CA LEU A 48 12.59 4.29 4.14
C LEU A 48 11.46 3.78 5.04
N ALA A 49 10.35 3.35 4.45
CA ALA A 49 9.17 2.98 5.21
C ALA A 49 9.26 1.57 5.79
N ASP A 50 8.70 1.39 6.96
CA ASP A 50 8.48 0.09 7.58
C ASP A 50 7.15 -0.52 7.17
N VAL A 51 6.13 0.33 6.98
CA VAL A 51 4.76 -0.02 6.58
C VAL A 51 4.22 1.07 5.66
N PHE A 52 3.50 0.70 4.63
CA PHE A 52 2.74 1.61 3.77
C PHE A 52 1.25 1.51 4.11
N ILE A 53 0.58 2.65 4.29
CA ILE A 53 -0.85 2.71 4.64
C ILE A 53 -1.62 3.36 3.49
N LEU A 54 -2.62 2.66 2.97
CA LEU A 54 -3.49 3.09 1.88
C LEU A 54 -4.97 3.04 2.31
N PRO A 55 -5.48 4.07 3.02
CA PRO A 55 -6.83 4.10 3.58
C PRO A 55 -7.87 4.61 2.56
N SER A 56 -7.84 4.10 1.34
CA SER A 56 -8.72 4.56 0.26
C SER A 56 -10.18 4.15 0.51
N GLU A 57 -11.11 5.06 0.25
CA GLU A 57 -12.55 4.75 0.21
C GLU A 57 -12.92 4.04 -1.09
N SER A 58 -12.21 4.34 -2.17
CA SER A 58 -12.37 3.71 -3.48
C SER A 58 -11.02 3.64 -4.17
N GLU A 59 -10.68 2.47 -4.71
CA GLU A 59 -9.43 2.24 -5.42
C GLU A 59 -9.67 1.23 -6.55
N SER A 60 -9.23 1.55 -7.76
CA SER A 60 -9.43 0.66 -8.90
C SER A 60 -8.51 -0.55 -8.91
N PHE A 61 -7.24 -0.38 -8.52
CA PHE A 61 -6.24 -1.44 -8.55
C PHE A 61 -5.28 -1.41 -7.35
N GLY A 62 -4.80 -0.23 -6.94
CA GLY A 62 -3.83 -0.09 -5.85
C GLY A 62 -2.37 -0.05 -6.31
N LEU A 63 -2.08 0.68 -7.39
CA LEU A 63 -0.70 0.83 -7.89
C LEU A 63 0.28 1.31 -6.82
N ALA A 64 -0.14 2.24 -5.94
CA ALA A 64 0.71 2.73 -4.86
C ALA A 64 1.07 1.62 -3.84
N ALA A 65 0.13 0.69 -3.59
CA ALA A 65 0.40 -0.49 -2.77
C ALA A 65 1.41 -1.42 -3.45
N LEU A 66 1.25 -1.64 -4.75
CA LEU A 66 2.17 -2.46 -5.54
C LEU A 66 3.59 -1.86 -5.58
N GLU A 67 3.70 -0.54 -5.75
CA GLU A 67 4.98 0.18 -5.70
C GLU A 67 5.67 0.00 -4.33
N ALA A 68 4.93 0.09 -3.24
CA ALA A 68 5.45 -0.14 -1.90
C ALA A 68 5.95 -1.59 -1.73
N MET A 69 5.16 -2.57 -2.16
CA MET A 69 5.55 -3.98 -2.09
C MET A 69 6.77 -4.29 -2.96
N ALA A 70 6.93 -3.62 -4.11
CA ALA A 70 8.06 -3.80 -5.01
C ALA A 70 9.41 -3.37 -4.40
N VAL A 71 9.39 -2.56 -3.35
CA VAL A 71 10.58 -2.22 -2.55
C VAL A 71 10.60 -2.93 -1.18
N GLY A 72 9.74 -3.94 -1.01
CA GLY A 72 9.69 -4.76 0.21
C GLY A 72 9.02 -4.07 1.39
N VAL A 73 8.05 -3.19 1.15
CA VAL A 73 7.27 -2.55 2.20
C VAL A 73 5.89 -3.20 2.26
N PRO A 74 5.54 -3.86 3.39
CA PRO A 74 4.23 -4.46 3.57
C PRO A 74 3.15 -3.38 3.69
N VAL A 75 1.93 -3.72 3.28
CA VAL A 75 0.85 -2.78 3.08
C VAL A 75 -0.30 -3.01 4.06
N ILE A 76 -0.79 -1.92 4.67
CA ILE A 76 -2.11 -1.86 5.29
C ILE A 76 -3.02 -1.08 4.34
N SER A 77 -4.13 -1.66 3.93
CA SER A 77 -5.06 -1.00 3.02
C SER A 77 -6.51 -1.26 3.37
N SER A 78 -7.38 -0.39 2.83
CA SER A 78 -8.82 -0.67 2.88
C SER A 78 -9.15 -1.89 2.01
N ASP A 79 -10.14 -2.68 2.43
CA ASP A 79 -10.74 -3.77 1.65
C ASP A 79 -11.75 -3.17 0.66
N THR A 80 -11.28 -2.64 -0.46
CA THR A 80 -12.14 -2.00 -1.46
C THR A 80 -11.56 -2.13 -2.88
N GLY A 81 -12.45 -2.18 -3.87
CA GLY A 81 -12.10 -2.23 -5.29
C GLY A 81 -11.17 -3.37 -5.65
N GLY A 82 -10.10 -3.09 -6.39
CA GLY A 82 -9.08 -4.07 -6.79
C GLY A 82 -7.96 -4.31 -5.78
N ILE A 83 -7.96 -3.61 -4.65
CA ILE A 83 -6.89 -3.74 -3.63
C ILE A 83 -6.71 -5.20 -3.15
N PRO A 84 -7.77 -5.99 -2.86
CA PRO A 84 -7.62 -7.37 -2.39
C PRO A 84 -6.94 -8.32 -3.38
N GLU A 85 -6.88 -7.96 -4.67
CA GLU A 85 -6.12 -8.71 -5.67
C GLU A 85 -4.62 -8.46 -5.56
N VAL A 86 -4.23 -7.28 -5.09
CA VAL A 86 -2.85 -6.82 -4.97
C VAL A 86 -2.30 -7.09 -3.58
N ASN A 87 -3.01 -6.67 -2.53
CA ASN A 87 -2.62 -6.86 -1.13
C ASN A 87 -3.34 -8.05 -0.52
N ILE A 88 -2.61 -9.12 -0.23
CA ILE A 88 -3.17 -10.37 0.27
C ILE A 88 -3.16 -10.37 1.80
N GLN A 89 -4.36 -10.55 2.38
CA GLN A 89 -4.58 -10.59 3.82
C GLN A 89 -3.66 -11.57 4.54
N GLY A 90 -2.86 -11.06 5.49
CA GLY A 90 -1.95 -11.86 6.31
C GLY A 90 -0.71 -12.37 5.56
N TYR A 91 -0.54 -12.01 4.28
CA TYR A 91 0.61 -12.39 3.47
C TYR A 91 1.47 -11.17 3.11
N SER A 92 1.05 -10.32 2.18
CA SER A 92 1.79 -9.11 1.79
C SER A 92 1.51 -7.90 2.70
N GLY A 93 0.54 -8.03 3.58
CA GLY A 93 0.08 -7.03 4.52
C GLY A 93 -1.28 -7.40 5.10
N PHE A 94 -2.09 -6.39 5.42
CA PHE A 94 -3.42 -6.60 5.94
C PHE A 94 -4.44 -5.70 5.25
N LEU A 95 -5.68 -6.21 5.16
CA LEU A 95 -6.86 -5.49 4.70
C LEU A 95 -7.71 -5.12 5.93
N SER A 96 -8.28 -3.93 5.90
CA SER A 96 -9.19 -3.44 6.94
C SER A 96 -10.46 -2.90 6.29
N PRO A 97 -11.63 -2.98 6.94
CA PRO A 97 -12.83 -2.35 6.43
C PRO A 97 -12.62 -0.86 6.16
N VAL A 98 -13.28 -0.31 5.13
CA VAL A 98 -13.19 1.11 4.80
C VAL A 98 -13.58 1.96 6.02
N GLY A 99 -12.69 2.85 6.44
CA GLY A 99 -12.90 3.75 7.58
C GLY A 99 -12.69 3.13 8.97
N ASP A 100 -12.32 1.85 9.06
CA ASP A 100 -12.00 1.22 10.35
C ASP A 100 -10.56 1.54 10.77
N ILE A 101 -10.43 2.69 11.44
CA ILE A 101 -9.14 3.22 11.91
C ILE A 101 -8.51 2.30 12.97
N ASP A 102 -9.32 1.71 13.83
CA ASP A 102 -8.84 0.86 14.92
C ASP A 102 -8.27 -0.45 14.38
N ASP A 103 -8.93 -1.06 13.40
CA ASP A 103 -8.42 -2.26 12.75
C ASP A 103 -7.13 -1.96 11.95
N MET A 104 -7.08 -0.85 11.20
CA MET A 104 -5.86 -0.41 10.52
C MET A 104 -4.70 -0.19 11.49
N ALA A 105 -4.95 0.45 12.64
CA ALA A 105 -3.94 0.68 13.66
C ALA A 105 -3.44 -0.65 14.26
N ASN A 106 -4.34 -1.57 14.60
CA ASN A 106 -3.98 -2.87 15.14
C ASN A 106 -3.17 -3.71 14.13
N ASN A 107 -3.55 -3.69 12.86
CA ASN A 107 -2.83 -4.38 11.78
C ASN A 107 -1.45 -3.75 11.55
N THR A 108 -1.33 -2.42 11.64
CA THR A 108 -0.04 -1.73 11.57
C THR A 108 0.92 -2.19 12.68
N LEU A 109 0.42 -2.35 13.91
CA LEU A 109 1.24 -2.84 15.03
C LEU A 109 1.78 -4.25 14.80
N LYS A 110 1.01 -5.13 14.13
CA LYS A 110 1.48 -6.48 13.75
C LYS A 110 2.65 -6.42 12.76
N LEU A 111 2.60 -5.51 11.78
CA LEU A 111 3.68 -5.34 10.79
C LEU A 111 4.93 -4.68 11.38
N LEU A 112 4.77 -3.89 12.43
CA LEU A 112 5.88 -3.24 13.14
C LEU A 112 6.54 -4.14 14.19
N ASP A 113 6.04 -5.35 14.40
CA ASP A 113 6.66 -6.34 15.28
C ASP A 113 8.04 -6.73 14.72
N PRO A 114 9.15 -6.51 15.46
CA PRO A 114 10.50 -6.81 15.00
C PRO A 114 10.71 -8.28 14.58
N GLU A 115 9.99 -9.22 15.22
CA GLU A 115 10.10 -10.65 14.91
C GLU A 115 9.43 -11.01 13.57
N GLN A 116 8.41 -10.25 13.16
CA GLN A 116 7.64 -10.50 11.95
C GLN A 116 8.05 -9.61 10.77
N LYS A 117 8.72 -8.50 11.05
CA LYS A 117 9.04 -7.47 10.06
C LYS A 117 9.71 -8.03 8.79
N GLN A 118 10.77 -8.83 8.93
CA GLN A 118 11.49 -9.36 7.77
C GLN A 118 10.65 -10.36 6.99
N HIS A 119 9.82 -11.12 7.66
CA HIS A 119 8.89 -12.06 7.04
C HIS A 119 7.92 -11.34 6.09
N TYR A 120 7.20 -10.33 6.58
CA TYR A 120 6.27 -9.55 5.76
C TYR A 120 6.96 -8.76 4.65
N ARG A 121 8.17 -8.25 4.86
CA ARG A 121 8.97 -7.62 3.80
C ARG A 121 9.26 -8.57 2.63
N ASN A 122 9.65 -9.79 2.93
CA ASN A 122 9.92 -10.80 1.91
C ASN A 122 8.64 -11.20 1.17
N GLN A 123 7.54 -11.36 1.88
CA GLN A 123 6.24 -11.70 1.29
C GLN A 123 5.69 -10.57 0.41
N ALA A 124 5.86 -9.30 0.80
CA ALA A 124 5.51 -8.16 -0.02
C ALA A 124 6.29 -8.16 -1.35
N LEU A 125 7.60 -8.41 -1.31
CA LEU A 125 8.43 -8.53 -2.53
C LEU A 125 7.96 -9.68 -3.42
N GLU A 126 7.64 -10.84 -2.87
CA GLU A 126 7.14 -11.98 -3.65
C GLU A 126 5.78 -11.67 -4.29
N GLN A 127 4.88 -11.02 -3.56
CA GLN A 127 3.59 -10.61 -4.10
C GLN A 127 3.76 -9.62 -5.26
N ALA A 128 4.64 -8.63 -5.12
CA ALA A 128 4.90 -7.66 -6.19
C ALA A 128 5.40 -8.33 -7.48
N LYS A 129 6.20 -9.39 -7.40
CA LYS A 129 6.69 -10.15 -8.56
C LYS A 129 5.57 -10.79 -9.38
N ALA A 130 4.41 -11.08 -8.76
CA ALA A 130 3.25 -11.62 -9.49
C ALA A 130 2.72 -10.64 -10.54
N PHE A 131 2.97 -9.34 -10.35
CA PHE A 131 2.55 -8.25 -11.22
C PHE A 131 3.68 -7.69 -12.08
N SER A 132 4.81 -8.39 -12.18
CA SER A 132 5.92 -7.95 -13.03
C SER A 132 5.55 -8.00 -14.52
N ILE A 133 6.18 -7.16 -15.33
CA ILE A 133 5.98 -7.09 -16.77
C ILE A 133 6.19 -8.47 -17.42
N GLU A 134 7.20 -9.22 -16.97
CA GLU A 134 7.53 -10.55 -17.49
C GLU A 134 6.41 -11.58 -17.24
N ARG A 135 5.58 -11.37 -16.23
CA ARG A 135 4.43 -12.24 -15.92
C ARG A 135 3.13 -11.76 -16.54
N VAL A 136 2.92 -10.46 -16.61
CA VAL A 136 1.66 -9.87 -17.07
C VAL A 136 1.59 -9.79 -18.60
N VAL A 137 2.67 -9.39 -19.28
CA VAL A 137 2.69 -9.24 -20.74
C VAL A 137 2.32 -10.53 -21.47
N PRO A 138 2.88 -11.71 -21.14
CA PRO A 138 2.51 -12.95 -21.82
C PRO A 138 1.02 -13.29 -21.73
N GLN A 139 0.35 -12.94 -20.63
CA GLN A 139 -1.09 -13.16 -20.47
C GLN A 139 -1.90 -12.29 -21.45
N TYR A 140 -1.50 -11.05 -21.68
CA TYR A 140 -2.13 -10.18 -22.67
C TYR A 140 -1.86 -10.68 -24.08
N GLU A 141 -0.63 -11.11 -24.40
CA GLU A 141 -0.28 -11.69 -25.70
C GLU A 141 -1.12 -12.92 -26.02
N GLU A 142 -1.31 -13.82 -25.05
CA GLU A 142 -2.17 -15.00 -25.22
C GLU A 142 -3.62 -14.62 -25.52
N ILE A 143 -4.18 -13.62 -24.82
CA ILE A 143 -5.53 -13.12 -25.07
C ILE A 143 -5.64 -12.60 -26.50
N TYR A 144 -4.67 -11.80 -26.96
CA TYR A 144 -4.69 -11.25 -28.32
C TYR A 144 -4.57 -12.33 -29.39
N LEU A 145 -3.68 -13.31 -29.22
CA LEU A 145 -3.53 -14.43 -30.15
C LEU A 145 -4.81 -15.24 -30.24
N ASN A 146 -5.48 -15.52 -29.13
CA ASN A 146 -6.74 -16.25 -29.09
C ASN A 146 -7.88 -15.49 -29.78
N LEU A 147 -7.90 -14.16 -29.68
CA LEU A 147 -8.91 -13.34 -30.37
C LEU A 147 -8.69 -13.29 -31.90
N VAL A 148 -7.43 -13.23 -32.34
CA VAL A 148 -7.10 -13.23 -33.79
C VAL A 148 -7.41 -14.58 -34.43
N SER A 149 -7.08 -15.69 -33.78
CA SER A 149 -7.34 -17.04 -34.30
C SER A 149 -8.83 -17.33 -34.42
N LYS A 150 -9.68 -16.86 -33.52
CA LYS A 150 -11.14 -16.99 -33.58
C LYS A 150 -11.79 -16.19 -34.71
N LYS A 151 -11.14 -15.14 -35.24
CA LYS A 151 -11.64 -14.36 -36.37
C LYS A 151 -11.35 -15.00 -37.76
N GLN A 152 -10.47 -16.01 -37.80
CA GLN A 152 -10.07 -16.69 -39.03
C GLN A 152 -10.82 -18.02 -39.24
N SER A 153 -11.68 -18.40 -38.31
CA SER A 153 -12.58 -19.56 -38.38
C SER A 153 -14.00 -19.10 -38.62
#